data_844c5e1a267a64ecf0508080175264ae
#
_entry.id   844c5e1a267a64ecf0508080175264ae
#
_cell.length_a   1.000
_cell.length_b   1.000
_cell.length_c   1.000
_cell.angle_alpha   90.00
_cell.angle_beta   90.00
_cell.angle_gamma   90.00
#
_symmetry.space_group_name_H-M   'P 1'
#
loop_
_entity.id
_entity.type
_entity.pdbx_description
1 polymer ?
#
loop_
_entity_poly.entity_id
_entity_poly.type
_entity_poly.pdbx_seq_one_letter_code
_entity_poly.pdbx_strand_id
1 'polypeptide(L)' 'MPFRVDKVGDKYKLYNLDKKSYAKKSFNTRKAANNMKNNYMNYDRRKKKKV' A
#
# COMPACT_ATOMS: atom_id res chain seq x y z
N MET A 1 8.31 4.46 0.11
CA MET A 1 7.44 4.27 1.25
C MET A 1 7.09 2.83 1.46
N PRO A 2 7.34 2.30 2.63
CA PRO A 2 7.07 0.90 2.87
C PRO A 2 5.61 0.66 3.19
N PHE A 3 5.03 -0.28 2.49
CA PHE A 3 3.67 -0.70 2.72
C PHE A 3 3.63 -2.20 2.87
N ARG A 4 2.67 -2.68 3.63
CA ARG A 4 2.50 -4.10 3.84
C ARG A 4 1.04 -4.46 3.64
N VAL A 5 0.79 -5.61 3.03
CA VAL A 5 -0.57 -6.09 2.83
C VAL A 5 -0.98 -6.94 4.02
N ASP A 6 -2.02 -6.50 4.70
CA ASP A 6 -2.54 -7.22 5.86
C ASP A 6 -3.95 -7.69 5.58
N LYS A 7 -4.24 -8.92 5.99
CA LYS A 7 -5.58 -9.45 5.87
C LYS A 7 -6.35 -9.14 7.14
N VAL A 8 -7.45 -8.42 6.99
CA VAL A 8 -8.28 -8.04 8.12
C VAL A 8 -9.70 -8.52 7.84
N GLY A 9 -10.12 -9.58 8.51
CA GLY A 9 -11.42 -10.17 8.27
C GLY A 9 -11.51 -10.68 6.85
N ASP A 10 -12.47 -10.21 6.10
CA ASP A 10 -12.66 -10.62 4.72
C ASP A 10 -11.98 -9.73 3.72
N LYS A 11 -11.23 -8.76 4.19
CA LYS A 11 -10.63 -7.79 3.29
C LYS A 11 -9.16 -7.65 3.54
N TYR A 12 -8.49 -7.01 2.59
CA TYR A 12 -7.06 -6.77 2.68
C TYR A 12 -6.84 -5.27 2.78
N LYS A 13 -5.93 -4.89 3.65
CA LYS A 13 -5.61 -3.49 3.83
C LYS A 13 -4.11 -3.26 3.69
N LEU A 14 -3.77 -2.04 3.35
CA LEU A 14 -2.37 -1.66 3.25
C LEU A 14 -1.96 -0.96 4.53
N TYR A 15 -0.92 -1.45 5.14
CA TYR A 15 -0.39 -0.85 6.35
C TYR A 15 0.83 -0.02 6.00
N ASN A 16 0.78 1.25 6.34
CA ASN A 16 1.89 2.16 6.10
C ASN A 16 2.85 2.06 7.27
N LEU A 17 4.00 1.46 7.01
CA LEU A 17 4.98 1.25 8.07
C LEU A 17 5.63 2.55 8.52
N ASP A 18 5.64 3.52 7.65
CA ASP A 18 6.23 4.81 7.96
C ASP A 18 5.36 5.60 8.92
N LYS A 19 4.07 5.65 8.63
CA LYS A 19 3.13 6.35 9.48
C LYS A 19 2.54 5.48 10.57
N LYS A 20 2.82 4.18 10.49
CA LYS A 20 2.31 3.20 11.44
C LYS A 20 0.79 3.23 11.53
N SER A 21 0.17 3.28 10.38
CA SER A 21 -1.29 3.28 10.31
C SER A 21 -1.75 2.66 9.01
N TYR A 22 -3.03 2.26 8.98
CA TYR A 22 -3.59 1.65 7.80
C TYR A 22 -4.05 2.71 6.82
N ALA A 23 -3.94 2.38 5.54
CA ALA A 23 -4.50 3.23 4.51
C ALA A 23 -6.02 3.20 4.62
N LYS A 24 -6.65 4.23 4.10
CA LYS A 24 -8.09 4.34 4.18
C LYS A 24 -8.83 3.34 3.32
N LYS A 25 -8.18 2.89 2.27
CA LYS A 25 -8.82 1.96 1.35
C LYS A 25 -8.65 0.53 1.79
N SER A 26 -9.62 -0.30 1.46
CA SER A 26 -9.51 -1.72 1.64
C SER A 26 -9.80 -2.41 0.33
N PHE A 27 -9.39 -3.66 0.22
CA PHE A 27 -9.49 -4.39 -1.03
C PHE A 27 -10.12 -5.75 -0.77
N ASN A 28 -10.81 -6.26 -1.77
CA ASN A 28 -11.45 -7.56 -1.65
C ASN A 28 -10.48 -8.70 -1.87
N THR A 29 -9.40 -8.45 -2.59
CA THR A 29 -8.44 -9.50 -2.90
C THR A 29 -7.04 -9.03 -2.59
N ARG A 30 -6.19 -10.00 -2.33
CA ARG A 30 -4.80 -9.73 -2.07
C ARG A 30 -4.12 -9.11 -3.29
N LYS A 31 -4.53 -9.57 -4.45
CA LYS A 31 -3.94 -9.07 -5.68
C LYS A 31 -4.20 -7.59 -5.86
N ALA A 32 -5.42 -7.17 -5.57
CA ALA A 32 -5.76 -5.76 -5.68
C ALA A 32 -4.94 -4.91 -4.71
N ALA A 33 -4.81 -5.39 -3.49
CA ALA A 33 -4.03 -4.67 -2.49
C ALA A 33 -2.57 -4.58 -2.91
N ASN A 34 -2.04 -5.67 -3.45
CA ASN A 34 -0.66 -5.70 -3.89
C ASN A 34 -0.42 -4.74 -5.05
N ASN A 35 -1.37 -4.66 -5.97
CA ASN A 35 -1.27 -3.74 -7.08
C ASN A 35 -1.23 -2.29 -6.60
N MET A 36 -2.07 -1.97 -5.65
CA MET A 36 -2.08 -0.62 -5.13
C MET A 36 -0.78 -0.31 -4.38
N LYS A 37 -0.28 -1.29 -3.66
CA LYS A 37 0.99 -1.14 -2.98
C LYS A 37 2.10 -0.81 -3.98
N ASN A 38 2.12 -1.51 -5.08
CA ASN A 38 3.12 -1.26 -6.11
C ASN A 38 2.99 0.12 -6.71
N ASN A 39 1.76 0.57 -6.89
CA ASN A 39 1.53 1.92 -7.42
C ASN A 39 2.08 2.98 -6.49
N TYR A 40 1.87 2.82 -5.21
CA TYR A 40 2.39 3.77 -4.24
C TYR A 40 3.90 3.79 -4.25
N MET A 41 4.51 2.63 -4.33
CA MET A 41 5.96 2.54 -4.34
C MET A 41 6.55 3.14 -5.60
N ASN A 42 5.91 2.90 -6.73
CA ASN A 42 6.36 3.50 -7.98
C ASN A 42 6.24 5.01 -7.96
N TYR A 43 5.15 5.49 -7.40
CA TYR A 43 4.92 6.91 -7.32
C TYR A 43 5.99 7.59 -6.47
N ASP A 44 6.30 6.98 -5.36
CA ASP A 44 7.32 7.51 -4.46
C ASP A 44 8.68 7.54 -5.15
N ARG A 45 9.01 6.48 -5.84
CA ARG A 45 10.27 6.38 -6.56
C ARG A 45 10.36 7.46 -7.62
N ARG A 46 9.25 7.73 -8.28
CA ARG A 46 9.21 8.73 -9.32
C ARG A 46 9.51 10.11 -8.76
N LYS A 47 8.99 10.40 -7.61
CA LYS A 47 9.22 11.66 -6.95
C LYS A 47 10.69 11.88 -6.66
N LYS A 48 11.33 10.86 -6.16
CA LYS A 48 12.75 10.94 -5.85
C LYS A 48 13.56 11.21 -7.09
N LYS A 49 13.17 10.57 -8.16
CA LYS A 49 13.90 10.69 -9.38
C LYS A 49 13.84 12.10 -9.94
N LYS A 50 12.80 12.77 -9.64
CA LYS A 50 12.59 14.09 -10.15
C LYS A 50 13.59 15.09 -9.63
N VAL A 51 14.09 14.88 -8.50
CA VAL A 51 15.09 15.74 -7.93
C VAL A 51 16.40 15.63 -8.68
#